data_4c8bf5c5be8ac4c6a58c4f239554e4f4
#
_entry.id   4c8bf5c5be8ac4c6a58c4f239554e4f4
#
_cell.length_a   1.000
_cell.length_b   1.000
_cell.length_c   1.000
_cell.angle_alpha   90.00
_cell.angle_beta   90.00
_cell.angle_gamma   90.00
#
_symmetry.space_group_name_H-M   'P 1'
#
loop_
_entity.id
_entity.type
_entity.pdbx_description
1 polymer ?
#
loop_
_entity_poly.entity_id
_entity_poly.type
_entity_poly.pdbx_seq_one_letter_code
_entity_poly.pdbx_strand_id
1 'polypeptide(L)' 'MNYPVELTLEQQFNIRSFATQVEQMSHEQAQDFLIKLYEQMVVREATYKELLKHQWGLDTGTSL' A
#
# COMPACT_ATOMS: atom_id res chain seq x y z
N MET A 1 -10.79 -5.63 15.00
CA MET A 1 -10.69 -4.66 13.90
C MET A 1 -11.53 -5.13 12.73
N ASN A 2 -12.33 -4.23 12.20
CA ASN A 2 -13.20 -4.58 11.09
C ASN A 2 -12.59 -4.13 9.77
N TYR A 3 -12.55 -5.07 8.84
CA TYR A 3 -12.10 -4.75 7.48
C TYR A 3 -13.31 -4.73 6.57
N PRO A 4 -13.36 -3.78 5.64
CA PRO A 4 -14.46 -3.72 4.69
C PRO A 4 -14.41 -4.85 3.67
N VAL A 5 -13.31 -5.57 3.57
CA VAL A 5 -13.17 -6.69 2.66
C VAL A 5 -12.67 -7.89 3.42
N GLU A 6 -13.00 -9.06 2.91
CA GLU A 6 -12.52 -10.29 3.50
C GLU A 6 -11.08 -10.55 3.07
N LEU A 7 -10.27 -10.94 4.03
CA LEU A 7 -8.89 -11.27 3.78
C LEU A 7 -8.72 -12.78 3.72
N THR A 8 -7.87 -13.24 2.81
CA THR A 8 -7.52 -14.64 2.74
C THR A 8 -6.67 -15.02 3.94
N LEU A 9 -6.55 -16.33 4.17
CA LEU A 9 -5.67 -16.80 5.24
C LEU A 9 -4.23 -16.38 4.99
N GLU A 10 -3.81 -16.40 3.74
CA GLU A 10 -2.47 -15.99 3.39
C GLU A 10 -2.25 -14.52 3.73
N GLN A 11 -3.22 -13.69 3.40
CA GLN A 11 -3.11 -12.26 3.72
C GLN A 11 -3.07 -12.03 5.22
N GLN A 12 -3.90 -12.75 5.97
CA GLN A 12 -3.89 -12.63 7.41
C GLN A 12 -2.56 -13.08 8.00
N PHE A 13 -2.01 -14.16 7.45
CA PHE A 13 -0.70 -14.63 7.90
C PHE A 13 0.38 -13.60 7.62
N ASN A 14 0.33 -12.96 6.46
CA ASN A 14 1.31 -11.95 6.10
C ASN A 14 1.24 -10.75 7.04
N ILE A 15 0.03 -10.37 7.43
CA ILE A 15 -0.12 -9.27 8.39
C ILE A 15 0.51 -9.64 9.73
N ARG A 16 0.28 -10.85 10.21
CA ARG A 16 0.87 -11.29 11.47
C ARG A 16 2.39 -11.33 11.41
N SER A 17 2.92 -11.86 10.31
CA SER A 17 4.37 -11.93 10.14
C SER A 17 4.97 -10.53 10.15
N PHE A 18 4.31 -9.61 9.47
CA PHE A 18 4.75 -8.23 9.43
C PHE A 18 4.72 -7.61 10.83
N ALA A 19 3.65 -7.84 11.56
CA ALA A 19 3.54 -7.32 12.91
C ALA A 19 4.68 -7.80 13.79
N THR A 20 5.01 -9.08 13.68
CA THR A 20 6.11 -9.65 14.45
C THR A 20 7.43 -8.97 14.11
N GLN A 21 7.66 -8.68 12.84
CA GLN A 21 8.87 -8.01 12.43
C GLN A 21 8.92 -6.57 12.98
N VAL A 22 7.79 -5.89 12.93
CA VAL A 22 7.73 -4.52 13.44
C VAL A 22 8.00 -4.47 14.93
N GLU A 23 7.48 -5.46 15.67
CA GLU A 23 7.68 -5.51 17.11
C GLU A 23 9.13 -5.66 17.52
N GLN A 24 9.96 -6.15 16.60
CA GLN A 24 11.38 -6.32 16.86
C GLN A 24 12.21 -5.11 16.46
N MET A 25 11.59 -4.11 15.88
CA MET A 25 12.29 -2.90 15.48
C MET A 25 12.46 -1.97 16.65
N SER A 26 13.54 -1.18 16.63
CA SER A 26 13.66 -0.08 17.57
C SER A 26 12.61 0.97 17.22
N HIS A 27 12.38 1.88 18.16
CA HIS A 27 11.42 2.96 17.92
C HIS A 27 11.79 3.77 16.69
N GLU A 28 13.07 4.09 16.58
CA GLU A 28 13.55 4.88 15.45
C GLU A 28 13.41 4.13 14.14
N GLN A 29 13.75 2.85 14.15
CA GLN A 29 13.59 2.04 12.94
C GLN A 29 12.13 1.95 12.50
N ALA A 30 11.25 1.80 13.46
CA ALA A 30 9.83 1.70 13.17
C ALA A 30 9.31 3.00 12.56
N GLN A 31 9.78 4.13 13.07
CA GLN A 31 9.38 5.43 12.53
C GLN A 31 9.84 5.60 11.08
N ASP A 32 11.10 5.27 10.82
CA ASP A 32 11.63 5.36 9.46
C ASP A 32 10.86 4.45 8.52
N PHE A 33 10.58 3.25 8.99
CA PHE A 33 9.88 2.29 8.18
C PHE A 33 8.47 2.74 7.88
N LEU A 34 7.81 3.33 8.87
CA LEU A 34 6.46 3.84 8.68
C LEU A 34 6.40 4.93 7.62
N ILE A 35 7.38 5.83 7.65
CA ILE A 35 7.43 6.89 6.65
C ILE A 35 7.60 6.31 5.26
N LYS A 36 8.52 5.36 5.12
CA LYS A 36 8.75 4.73 3.83
C LYS A 36 7.55 3.95 3.35
N LEU A 37 6.87 3.30 4.28
CA LEU A 37 5.67 2.56 3.93
C LEU A 37 4.59 3.49 3.39
N TYR A 38 4.42 4.63 4.05
CA TYR A 38 3.45 5.61 3.58
C TYR A 38 3.81 6.13 2.19
N GLU A 39 5.10 6.39 1.96
CA GLU A 39 5.55 6.81 0.64
C GLU A 39 5.20 5.77 -0.41
N GLN A 40 5.39 4.50 -0.08
CA GLN A 40 5.03 3.43 -1.01
C GLN A 40 3.53 3.41 -1.30
N MET A 41 2.73 3.67 -0.30
CA MET A 41 1.30 3.73 -0.49
C MET A 41 0.90 4.86 -1.43
N VAL A 42 1.53 6.01 -1.27
CA VAL A 42 1.25 7.17 -2.13
C VAL A 42 1.65 6.87 -3.57
N VAL A 43 2.82 6.25 -3.73
CA VAL A 43 3.30 5.90 -5.07
C VAL A 43 2.36 4.90 -5.73
N ARG A 44 1.91 3.90 -4.99
CA ARG A 44 0.99 2.91 -5.54
C ARG A 44 -0.33 3.55 -5.94
N GLU A 45 -0.82 4.46 -5.13
CA GLU A 45 -2.05 5.14 -5.44
C GLU A 45 -1.92 5.97 -6.71
N ALA A 46 -0.81 6.69 -6.84
CA ALA A 46 -0.57 7.49 -8.03
C ALA A 46 -0.47 6.61 -9.27
N THR A 47 0.23 5.48 -9.15
CA THR A 47 0.37 4.55 -10.26
C THR A 47 -0.98 3.97 -10.65
N TYR A 48 -1.79 3.63 -9.67
CA TYR A 48 -3.10 3.06 -9.93
C TYR A 48 -3.99 4.06 -10.67
N LYS A 49 -3.95 5.31 -10.25
CA LYS A 49 -4.73 6.35 -10.92
C LYS A 49 -4.28 6.55 -12.36
N GLU A 50 -2.97 6.47 -12.58
CA GLU A 50 -2.44 6.61 -13.92
C GLU A 50 -2.90 5.47 -14.81
N LEU A 51 -2.90 4.25 -14.27
CA LEU A 51 -3.38 3.10 -15.03
C LEU A 51 -4.85 3.24 -15.39
N LEU A 52 -5.65 3.71 -14.48
CA LEU A 52 -7.07 3.90 -14.75
C LEU A 52 -7.28 4.94 -15.85
N LYS A 53 -6.51 6.00 -15.81
CA LYS A 53 -6.62 7.02 -16.86
C LYS A 53 -6.32 6.44 -18.22
N HIS A 54 -5.25 5.67 -18.32
CA HIS A 54 -4.87 5.05 -19.58
C HIS A 54 -5.92 4.08 -20.06
N GLN A 55 -6.40 3.25 -19.17
CA GLN A 55 -7.33 2.20 -19.54
C GLN A 55 -8.67 2.75 -19.99
N TRP A 56 -9.13 3.81 -19.38
CA TRP A 56 -10.43 4.36 -19.68
C TRP A 56 -10.40 5.61 -20.53
N GLY A 57 -9.22 6.01 -20.93
CA GLY A 57 -9.10 7.17 -21.79
C GLY A 57 -9.41 8.47 -21.07
N LEU A 58 -9.18 8.50 -19.78
CA LEU A 58 -9.45 9.70 -18.99
C LEU A 58 -8.30 10.67 -18.96
N ASP A 59 -7.19 10.28 -19.50
CA ASP A 59 -6.01 11.13 -19.57
C ASP A 59 -6.16 12.10 -20.72
N THR A 60 -6.68 13.28 -20.42
CA THR A 60 -7.00 14.24 -21.46
C THR A 60 -5.78 14.78 -22.16
N GLY A 61 -4.64 14.72 -21.51
CA GLY A 61 -3.43 15.22 -22.12
C GLY A 61 -2.97 14.39 -23.30
N THR A 62 -3.36 13.15 -23.35
CA THR A 62 -2.88 12.22 -24.35
C THR A 62 -3.98 11.49 -25.06
N SER A 63 -5.16 11.70 -24.67
CA SER A 63 -6.26 10.88 -25.17
C SER A 63 -6.54 11.12 -26.62
N LEU A 64 -5.83 11.91 -27.23
CA LEU A 64 -6.13 12.24 -28.60
C LEU A 64 -5.47 11.51 -29.62
#